data_32e68aee58e409e9c3a86d7c5f9a15f6
#
_entry.id   32e68aee58e409e9c3a86d7c5f9a15f6
#
_cell.length_a   1.000
_cell.length_b   1.000
_cell.length_c   1.000
_cell.angle_alpha   90.00
_cell.angle_beta   90.00
_cell.angle_gamma   90.00
#
_symmetry.space_group_name_H-M   'P 1'
#
loop_
_entity.id
_entity.type
_entity.pdbx_description
1 polymer ?
#
loop_
_entity_poly.entity_id
_entity_poly.type
_entity_poly.pdbx_seq_one_letter_code
_entity_poly.pdbx_strand_id
1 'polypeptide(L)'
;MDEMQKIVLDYVKREYLEDEDQVMTPDTPLISGGIVDSFSMVSLKRFLENKYKISIPDDKATPEAFDSVNKICAVVREFVK
;
A
#
# COMPACT_ATOMS: atom_id res chain seq x y z
N MET A 1 6.22 1.47 -14.59
CA MET A 1 5.85 1.03 -13.22
C MET A 1 6.44 -0.36 -12.99
N ASP A 2 7.15 -0.56 -11.88
CA ASP A 2 7.72 -1.87 -11.63
C ASP A 2 6.67 -2.86 -11.10
N GLU A 3 7.07 -4.11 -10.95
CA GLU A 3 6.14 -5.18 -10.55
C GLU A 3 5.55 -4.93 -9.17
N MET A 4 6.36 -4.47 -8.22
CA MET A 4 5.88 -4.20 -6.86
C MET A 4 4.85 -3.09 -6.84
N GLN A 5 5.10 -2.00 -7.57
CA GLN A 5 4.13 -0.90 -7.68
C GLN A 5 2.82 -1.39 -8.29
N LYS A 6 2.90 -2.23 -9.31
CA LYS A 6 1.73 -2.79 -9.97
C LYS A 6 0.91 -3.65 -9.02
N ILE A 7 1.59 -4.54 -8.28
CA ILE A 7 0.92 -5.44 -7.35
C ILE A 7 0.21 -4.66 -6.25
N VAL A 8 0.90 -3.69 -5.66
CA VAL A 8 0.32 -2.88 -4.58
C VAL A 8 -0.83 -2.02 -5.13
N LEU A 9 -0.63 -1.39 -6.28
CA LEU A 9 -1.65 -0.55 -6.89
C LEU A 9 -2.91 -1.36 -7.22
N ASP A 10 -2.75 -2.53 -7.82
CA ASP A 10 -3.88 -3.39 -8.17
C ASP A 10 -4.63 -3.86 -6.93
N TYR A 11 -3.90 -4.21 -5.88
CA TYR A 11 -4.51 -4.63 -4.62
C TYR A 11 -5.36 -3.50 -4.02
N VAL A 12 -4.80 -2.30 -3.95
CA VAL A 12 -5.51 -1.15 -3.37
C VAL A 12 -6.74 -0.81 -4.20
N LYS A 13 -6.62 -0.82 -5.51
CA LYS A 13 -7.76 -0.54 -6.40
C LYS A 13 -8.87 -1.57 -6.21
N ARG A 14 -8.52 -2.83 -6.14
CA ARG A 14 -9.50 -3.91 -6.02
C ARG A 14 -10.19 -3.93 -4.65
N GLU A 15 -9.44 -3.66 -3.59
CA GLU A 15 -9.97 -3.79 -2.23
C GLU A 15 -10.62 -2.52 -1.70
N TYR A 16 -10.16 -1.34 -2.14
CA TYR A 16 -10.55 -0.09 -1.51
C TYR A 16 -11.24 0.90 -2.44
N LEU A 17 -11.11 0.76 -3.75
CA LEU A 17 -11.83 1.61 -4.69
C LEU A 17 -13.10 0.91 -5.16
N GLU A 18 -14.24 1.59 -4.98
CA GLU A 18 -15.52 1.09 -5.45
C GLU A 18 -15.74 1.40 -6.94
N ASP A 19 -15.10 2.45 -7.42
CA ASP A 19 -15.27 2.92 -8.80
C ASP A 19 -14.01 2.54 -9.61
N GLU A 20 -14.16 1.58 -10.52
CA GLU A 20 -13.06 1.12 -11.37
C GLU A 20 -12.60 2.19 -12.35
N ASP A 21 -13.45 3.17 -12.64
CA ASP A 21 -13.12 4.26 -13.57
C ASP A 21 -12.27 5.34 -12.90
N GLN A 22 -12.15 5.29 -11.57
CA GLN A 22 -11.35 6.27 -10.86
C GLN A 22 -9.86 6.08 -11.17
N VAL A 23 -9.23 7.14 -11.65
CA VAL A 23 -7.81 7.11 -11.96
C VAL A 23 -7.01 7.11 -10.67
N MET A 24 -6.10 6.15 -10.55
CA MET A 24 -5.21 6.05 -9.40
C MET A 24 -3.79 5.83 -9.90
N THR A 25 -2.87 6.63 -9.37
CA THR A 25 -1.45 6.56 -9.72
C THR A 25 -0.64 6.10 -8.49
N PRO A 26 0.63 5.73 -8.65
CA PRO A 26 1.47 5.39 -7.50
C PRO A 26 1.69 6.56 -6.54
N ASP A 27 1.41 7.78 -6.96
CA ASP A 27 1.54 8.98 -6.11
C ASP A 27 0.22 9.42 -5.48
N THR A 28 -0.89 8.78 -5.83
CA THR A 28 -2.20 9.13 -5.28
C THR A 28 -2.20 8.98 -3.75
N PRO A 29 -2.63 10.02 -3.00
CA PRO A 29 -2.73 9.91 -1.55
C PRO A 29 -3.76 8.86 -1.15
N LEU A 30 -3.33 7.88 -0.38
CA LEU A 30 -4.21 6.79 0.07
C LEU A 30 -4.84 7.13 1.41
N ILE A 31 -4.03 7.50 2.38
CA ILE A 31 -4.49 7.80 3.74
C ILE A 31 -5.06 9.21 3.80
N SER A 32 -4.29 10.20 3.34
CA SER A 32 -4.74 11.59 3.36
C SER A 32 -5.87 11.83 2.35
N GLY A 33 -5.94 11.02 1.31
CA GLY A 33 -7.02 11.09 0.33
C GLY A 33 -8.27 10.32 0.73
N GLY A 34 -8.25 9.60 1.86
CA GLY A 34 -9.41 8.89 2.37
C GLY A 34 -9.72 7.56 1.67
N ILE A 35 -8.82 7.06 0.86
CA ILE A 35 -9.01 5.78 0.16
C ILE A 35 -8.79 4.62 1.12
N VAL A 36 -7.75 4.72 1.96
CA VAL A 36 -7.38 3.70 2.93
C VAL A 36 -7.43 4.33 4.32
N ASP A 37 -8.16 3.71 5.25
CA ASP A 37 -8.19 4.18 6.64
C ASP A 37 -7.21 3.35 7.47
N SER A 38 -7.13 3.67 8.78
CA SER A 38 -6.18 2.99 9.66
C SER A 38 -6.49 1.52 9.85
N PHE A 39 -7.75 1.11 9.74
CA PHE A 39 -8.12 -0.31 9.80
C PHE A 39 -7.72 -1.03 8.53
N SER A 40 -7.99 -0.43 7.39
CA SER A 40 -7.62 -1.00 6.10
C SER A 40 -6.11 -1.09 5.94
N MET A 41 -5.38 -0.16 6.55
CA MET A 41 -3.92 -0.16 6.54
C MET A 41 -3.35 -1.43 7.17
N VAL A 42 -3.99 -1.95 8.21
CA VAL A 42 -3.56 -3.20 8.84
C VAL A 42 -3.71 -4.38 7.88
N SER A 43 -4.81 -4.43 7.15
CA SER A 43 -5.03 -5.47 6.14
C SER A 43 -4.00 -5.37 5.01
N LEU A 44 -3.71 -4.16 4.58
CA LEU A 44 -2.71 -3.91 3.53
C LEU A 44 -1.32 -4.36 4.00
N LYS A 45 -0.97 -4.03 5.23
CA LYS A 45 0.29 -4.47 5.83
C LYS A 45 0.40 -5.99 5.82
N ARG A 46 -0.65 -6.69 6.25
CA ARG A 46 -0.67 -8.16 6.27
C ARG A 46 -0.53 -8.74 4.87
N PHE A 47 -1.21 -8.15 3.90
CA PHE A 47 -1.09 -8.58 2.51
C PHE A 47 0.37 -8.53 2.06
N LEU A 48 1.05 -7.42 2.35
CA LEU A 48 2.43 -7.23 1.96
C LEU A 48 3.37 -8.20 2.68
N GLU A 49 3.14 -8.41 3.97
CA GLU A 49 3.94 -9.36 4.75
C GLU A 49 3.82 -10.77 4.21
N ASN A 50 2.60 -11.19 3.87
CA ASN A 50 2.36 -12.52 3.32
C ASN A 50 2.90 -12.66 1.89
N LYS A 51 2.72 -11.62 1.09
CA LYS A 51 3.14 -11.63 -0.32
C LYS A 51 4.65 -11.73 -0.46
N TYR A 52 5.37 -10.98 0.36
CA TYR A 52 6.83 -10.89 0.26
C TYR A 52 7.56 -11.65 1.36
N LYS A 53 6.81 -12.29 2.26
CA LYS A 53 7.35 -13.07 3.39
C LYS A 53 8.30 -12.23 4.24
N ILE A 54 7.82 -11.05 4.62
CA ILE A 54 8.55 -10.11 5.46
C ILE A 54 7.73 -9.77 6.69
N SER A 55 8.36 -9.11 7.63
CA SER A 55 7.69 -8.59 8.82
C SER A 55 7.95 -7.09 8.89
N ILE A 56 6.87 -6.30 8.87
CA ILE A 56 6.98 -4.85 8.91
C ILE A 56 6.70 -4.38 10.34
N PRO A 57 7.67 -3.76 11.02
CA PRO A 57 7.45 -3.27 12.38
C PRO A 57 6.39 -2.17 12.41
N ASP A 58 5.69 -2.04 13.53
CA ASP A 58 4.63 -1.05 13.67
C ASP A 58 5.14 0.39 13.50
N ASP A 59 6.37 0.66 13.90
CA ASP A 59 6.96 1.99 13.75
C ASP A 59 7.25 2.33 12.28
N LYS A 60 7.27 1.35 11.40
CA LYS A 60 7.41 1.56 9.95
C LYS A 60 6.06 1.53 9.24
N ALA A 61 5.04 0.97 9.87
CA ALA A 61 3.69 0.85 9.29
C ALA A 61 2.82 2.02 9.75
N THR A 62 3.28 3.24 9.46
CA THR A 62 2.57 4.46 9.85
C THR A 62 1.68 4.95 8.70
N PRO A 63 0.65 5.76 8.99
CA PRO A 63 -0.16 6.34 7.92
C PRO A 63 0.66 7.14 6.91
N GLU A 64 1.68 7.83 7.38
CA GLU A 64 2.56 8.60 6.49
C GLU A 64 3.35 7.69 5.54
N ALA A 65 3.82 6.55 6.05
CA ALA A 65 4.59 5.61 5.25
C ALA A 65 3.71 4.87 4.24
N PHE A 66 2.40 4.80 4.48
CA PHE A 66 1.45 4.09 3.64
C PHE A 66 0.53 5.04 2.86
N ASP A 67 0.90 6.31 2.75
CA ASP A 67 0.05 7.32 2.12
C ASP A 67 0.08 7.30 0.58
N SER A 68 0.90 6.48 -0.02
CA SER A 68 0.90 6.28 -1.47
C SER A 68 1.53 4.94 -1.80
N VAL A 69 1.26 4.44 -3.01
CA VAL A 69 1.88 3.19 -3.48
C VAL A 69 3.40 3.31 -3.46
N ASN A 70 3.94 4.45 -3.91
CA ASN A 70 5.38 4.67 -3.90
C ASN A 70 5.97 4.61 -2.50
N LYS A 71 5.29 5.20 -1.52
CA LYS A 71 5.74 5.16 -0.14
C LYS A 71 5.68 3.75 0.45
N ILE A 72 4.59 3.03 0.14
CA ILE A 72 4.45 1.64 0.55
C ILE A 72 5.59 0.79 -0.02
N CYS A 73 5.88 0.95 -1.30
CA CYS A 73 6.95 0.21 -1.94
C CYS A 73 8.31 0.51 -1.33
N ALA A 74 8.55 1.76 -0.94
CA ALA A 74 9.80 2.13 -0.28
C ALA A 74 9.96 1.39 1.04
N VAL A 75 8.89 1.27 1.82
CA VAL A 75 8.92 0.51 3.07
C VAL A 75 9.18 -0.96 2.81
N VAL A 76 8.44 -1.55 1.87
CA VAL A 76 8.58 -2.98 1.56
C VAL A 76 9.99 -3.30 1.11
N ARG A 77 10.59 -2.43 0.29
CA ARG A 77 11.95 -2.66 -0.24
C ARG A 77 13.02 -2.64 0.84
N GLU A 78 12.75 -2.02 1.97
CA GLU A 78 13.69 -2.06 3.10
C GLU A 78 13.81 -3.47 3.68
N PHE A 79 12.78 -4.28 3.54
CA PHE A 79 12.71 -5.62 4.13
C PHE A 79 12.83 -6.76 3.12
N VAL A 80 12.55 -6.50 1.87
CA VAL A 80 12.70 -7.50 0.80
C VAL A 80 14.16 -7.54 0.36
N LYS A 81 14.73 -8.72 0.33
CA LYS A 81 16.12 -8.92 -0.10
C LYS A 81 16.20 -9.43 -1.52
#